data_509896d7ff8eaa55ac98cffd2abc7b3f
#
_entry.id   509896d7ff8eaa55ac98cffd2abc7b3f
#
_cell.length_a   1.000
_cell.length_b   1.000
_cell.length_c   1.000
_cell.angle_alpha   90.00
_cell.angle_beta   90.00
_cell.angle_gamma   90.00
#
_symmetry.space_group_name_H-M   'P 1'
#
loop_
_entity.id
_entity.type
_entity.pdbx_description
1 polymer ?
#
loop_
_entity_poly.entity_id
_entity_poly.type
_entity_poly.pdbx_seq_one_letter_code
_entity_poly.pdbx_strand_id
1 'polypeptide(L)'
;LLEPSKAKKKGVHGQYNGVHDVKIYSTGKAVIDQDYQGKTGQNCIALVMCHNRNVTIEGITFKNMKYGHFIEMDASQNVNVNRCTFTGYKASKRHTSEAINLDTPDKKTRGFTHGWSQYDCTPNQNVQITNCIFSNLEKAIGTHQYSVEKYHTDISISDCMIKNCVSGGIEMMNWQRVSLTNTRFMNIGKNSKGKYTSYNRDRKIRAILVRGGVSEINIKDCTFQNLPRVMQCMPWKNQNTATQYPMIYNHITQEEYQRIASQNKVLRGVDVPYIIVNTRYNDYNYPEKYYF
;
A
#
# COMPACT_ATOMS: atom_id res chain seq x y z
N LEU A 1 10.40 17.31 -1.48
CA LEU A 1 11.12 16.27 -2.23
C LEU A 1 12.30 15.80 -1.40
N LEU A 2 12.30 14.53 -1.01
CA LEU A 2 13.47 13.88 -0.44
C LEU A 2 14.24 13.19 -1.58
N GLU A 3 14.71 13.99 -2.51
CA GLU A 3 15.54 13.52 -3.60
C GLU A 3 17.03 13.70 -3.26
N PRO A 4 17.89 12.88 -3.83
CA PRO A 4 19.33 13.06 -3.68
C PRO A 4 19.73 14.43 -4.24
N SER A 5 20.45 15.22 -3.47
CA SER A 5 20.93 16.52 -3.91
C SER A 5 21.81 16.36 -5.16
N LYS A 6 21.29 16.81 -6.32
CA LYS A 6 22.05 17.01 -7.58
C LYS A 6 23.09 15.95 -7.89
N ALA A 7 22.68 14.70 -8.02
CA ALA A 7 23.58 13.69 -8.59
C ALA A 7 23.89 14.03 -10.03
N LYS A 8 24.96 14.74 -10.27
CA LYS A 8 25.48 15.00 -11.59
C LYS A 8 26.16 13.78 -12.23
N LYS A 9 26.37 12.70 -11.47
CA LYS A 9 27.07 11.51 -11.95
C LYS A 9 26.18 10.28 -11.85
N LYS A 10 26.04 9.58 -12.96
CA LYS A 10 25.40 8.28 -13.07
C LYS A 10 26.01 7.32 -12.03
N GLY A 11 25.19 6.70 -11.19
CA GLY A 11 25.63 5.70 -10.20
C GLY A 11 25.95 6.21 -8.77
N VAL A 12 25.74 7.50 -8.48
CA VAL A 12 26.06 8.05 -7.13
C VAL A 12 24.98 7.77 -6.10
N HIS A 13 23.73 7.48 -6.51
CA HIS A 13 22.58 7.31 -5.61
C HIS A 13 21.86 5.97 -5.80
N GLY A 14 22.59 4.92 -6.18
CA GLY A 14 22.04 3.57 -6.15
C GLY A 14 21.69 3.12 -4.74
N GLN A 15 20.79 2.16 -4.62
CA GLN A 15 20.31 1.62 -3.34
C GLN A 15 19.79 2.72 -2.41
N TYR A 16 20.42 2.95 -1.25
CA TYR A 16 19.97 3.85 -0.18
C TYR A 16 20.98 4.97 0.13
N ASN A 17 21.69 5.44 -0.89
CA ASN A 17 22.81 6.39 -0.75
C ASN A 17 22.39 7.86 -0.90
N GLY A 18 21.10 8.12 -1.03
CA GLY A 18 20.56 9.48 -1.16
C GLY A 18 20.40 10.21 0.18
N VAL A 19 19.35 10.98 0.31
CA VAL A 19 19.06 11.73 1.54
C VAL A 19 18.84 10.78 2.71
N HIS A 20 19.45 11.07 3.86
CA HIS A 20 19.35 10.20 5.03
C HIS A 20 19.27 10.98 6.35
N ASP A 21 18.90 10.27 7.43
CA ASP A 21 18.81 10.80 8.79
C ASP A 21 17.86 12.03 8.89
N VAL A 22 16.69 11.92 8.24
CA VAL A 22 15.69 12.98 8.16
C VAL A 22 14.52 12.69 9.08
N LYS A 23 14.12 13.68 9.87
CA LYS A 23 12.89 13.66 10.63
C LYS A 23 11.97 14.79 10.21
N ILE A 24 10.78 14.45 9.71
CA ILE A 24 9.68 15.37 9.40
C ILE A 24 8.62 15.13 10.47
N TYR A 25 8.43 16.06 11.39
CA TYR A 25 7.57 15.82 12.52
C TYR A 25 6.78 17.05 12.96
N SER A 26 5.72 16.82 13.70
CA SER A 26 4.95 17.84 14.36
C SER A 26 4.70 17.47 15.82
N THR A 27 4.87 18.45 16.69
CA THR A 27 4.45 18.37 18.09
C THR A 27 3.05 18.92 18.33
N GLY A 28 2.40 19.43 17.28
CA GLY A 28 1.08 20.05 17.32
C GLY A 28 0.15 19.53 16.23
N LYS A 29 -0.47 20.42 15.49
CA LYS A 29 -1.47 20.11 14.45
C LYS A 29 -0.97 20.49 13.05
N ALA A 30 0.17 19.99 12.63
CA ALA A 30 0.65 20.23 11.27
C ALA A 30 -0.22 19.51 10.25
N VAL A 31 -0.56 20.21 9.18
CA VAL A 31 -1.38 19.71 8.09
C VAL A 31 -0.67 19.96 6.76
N ILE A 32 -0.57 18.89 5.95
CA ILE A 32 -0.20 18.97 4.54
C ILE A 32 -1.47 18.76 3.73
N ASP A 33 -1.97 19.82 3.11
CA ASP A 33 -3.20 19.81 2.33
C ASP A 33 -2.89 19.82 0.84
N GLN A 34 -3.28 18.77 0.11
CA GLN A 34 -3.09 18.69 -1.34
C GLN A 34 -4.21 19.43 -2.12
N ASP A 35 -5.17 20.02 -1.43
CA ASP A 35 -6.25 20.83 -2.01
C ASP A 35 -6.87 20.22 -3.28
N TYR A 36 -7.46 19.05 -3.16
CA TYR A 36 -8.05 18.34 -4.30
C TYR A 36 -9.17 19.12 -5.02
N GLN A 37 -9.66 20.20 -4.42
CA GLN A 37 -10.66 21.08 -5.03
C GLN A 37 -10.01 22.19 -5.87
N GLY A 38 -8.70 22.38 -5.73
CA GLY A 38 -7.95 23.36 -6.51
C GLY A 38 -8.04 23.14 -8.02
N LYS A 39 -7.89 24.24 -8.79
CA LYS A 39 -8.01 24.24 -10.26
C LYS A 39 -6.88 23.49 -10.96
N THR A 40 -5.77 23.25 -10.30
CA THR A 40 -4.62 22.56 -10.86
C THR A 40 -4.92 21.08 -11.05
N GLY A 41 -5.12 20.65 -12.30
CA GLY A 41 -5.49 19.30 -12.67
C GLY A 41 -4.35 18.25 -12.57
N GLN A 42 -3.23 18.58 -11.95
CA GLN A 42 -2.05 17.73 -11.90
C GLN A 42 -2.08 16.77 -10.70
N ASN A 43 -1.50 15.59 -10.90
CA ASN A 43 -1.19 14.68 -9.80
C ASN A 43 -0.29 15.43 -8.81
N CYS A 44 -0.65 15.37 -7.55
CA CYS A 44 0.14 15.95 -6.49
C CYS A 44 0.52 14.83 -5.52
N ILE A 45 1.81 14.67 -5.28
CA ILE A 45 2.35 13.79 -4.25
C ILE A 45 2.97 14.68 -3.19
N ALA A 46 2.56 14.52 -1.93
CA ALA A 46 3.04 15.40 -0.86
C ALA A 46 4.51 15.14 -0.54
N LEU A 47 4.89 13.87 -0.44
CA LEU A 47 6.26 13.43 -0.21
C LEU A 47 6.64 12.38 -1.25
N VAL A 48 7.67 12.66 -2.03
CA VAL A 48 8.31 11.71 -2.95
C VAL A 48 9.65 11.32 -2.38
N MET A 49 9.85 10.03 -2.17
CA MET A 49 11.03 9.48 -1.52
C MET A 49 11.68 8.44 -2.42
N CYS A 50 12.98 8.56 -2.66
CA CYS A 50 13.73 7.54 -3.39
C CYS A 50 15.21 7.57 -2.98
N HIS A 51 15.81 6.39 -2.83
CA HIS A 51 17.18 6.20 -2.37
C HIS A 51 17.46 6.79 -0.97
N ASN A 52 16.43 6.84 -0.14
CA ASN A 52 16.51 7.41 1.21
C ASN A 52 16.80 6.34 2.26
N ARG A 53 17.35 6.75 3.39
CA ARG A 53 17.46 5.89 4.57
C ARG A 53 17.27 6.67 5.86
N ASN A 54 16.84 5.98 6.91
CA ASN A 54 16.64 6.54 8.25
C ASN A 54 15.71 7.77 8.20
N VAL A 55 14.51 7.59 7.65
CA VAL A 55 13.51 8.67 7.52
C VAL A 55 12.40 8.45 8.52
N THR A 56 12.07 9.46 9.31
CA THR A 56 10.92 9.46 10.21
C THR A 56 9.91 10.52 9.79
N ILE A 57 8.64 10.14 9.67
CA ILE A 57 7.51 11.02 9.41
C ILE A 57 6.53 10.84 10.56
N GLU A 58 6.28 11.89 11.34
CA GLU A 58 5.59 11.74 12.61
C GLU A 58 4.61 12.87 12.92
N GLY A 59 3.39 12.51 13.34
CA GLY A 59 2.42 13.45 13.91
C GLY A 59 1.83 14.43 12.90
N ILE A 60 1.79 14.11 11.61
CA ILE A 60 1.32 14.99 10.53
C ILE A 60 -0.02 14.49 10.00
N THR A 61 -0.91 15.43 9.70
CA THR A 61 -2.14 15.17 8.96
C THR A 61 -1.93 15.48 7.49
N PHE A 62 -2.07 14.46 6.64
CA PHE A 62 -2.14 14.57 5.19
C PHE A 62 -3.59 14.54 4.76
N LYS A 63 -4.04 15.52 3.97
CA LYS A 63 -5.45 15.57 3.57
C LYS A 63 -5.67 16.01 2.13
N ASN A 64 -6.85 15.67 1.61
CA ASN A 64 -7.39 16.15 0.34
C ASN A 64 -6.56 15.74 -0.88
N MET A 65 -6.22 14.45 -0.98
CA MET A 65 -5.54 13.88 -2.14
C MET A 65 -6.41 13.93 -3.40
N LYS A 66 -5.87 14.43 -4.50
CA LYS A 66 -6.60 14.49 -5.77
C LYS A 66 -6.30 13.28 -6.65
N TYR A 67 -5.06 13.02 -6.90
CA TYR A 67 -4.52 11.87 -7.64
C TYR A 67 -3.18 11.48 -7.04
N GLY A 68 -2.74 10.26 -7.31
CA GLY A 68 -1.45 9.77 -6.83
C GLY A 68 -1.50 9.43 -5.35
N HIS A 69 -0.55 9.90 -4.60
CA HIS A 69 -0.29 9.46 -3.24
C HIS A 69 -0.04 10.64 -2.30
N PHE A 70 -0.19 10.45 -1.01
CA PHE A 70 0.39 11.38 -0.03
C PHE A 70 1.90 11.13 0.09
N ILE A 71 2.28 9.86 0.21
CA ILE A 71 3.67 9.43 0.26
C ILE A 71 3.90 8.42 -0.85
N GLU A 72 4.82 8.71 -1.76
CA GLU A 72 5.37 7.76 -2.70
C GLU A 72 6.77 7.38 -2.23
N MET A 73 6.97 6.10 -1.99
CA MET A 73 8.16 5.55 -1.35
C MET A 73 8.77 4.47 -2.23
N ASP A 74 9.98 4.75 -2.71
CA ASP A 74 10.77 3.84 -3.53
C ASP A 74 12.19 3.78 -3.01
N ALA A 75 12.87 2.67 -3.19
CA ALA A 75 14.28 2.54 -2.81
C ALA A 75 14.58 3.19 -1.45
N SER A 76 13.74 2.97 -0.46
CA SER A 76 13.87 3.60 0.86
C SER A 76 14.13 2.55 1.94
N GLN A 77 15.01 2.87 2.87
CA GLN A 77 15.44 1.95 3.94
C GLN A 77 15.28 2.59 5.32
N ASN A 78 14.82 1.81 6.31
CA ASN A 78 14.61 2.26 7.68
C ASN A 78 13.67 3.47 7.73
N VAL A 79 12.46 3.31 7.23
CA VAL A 79 11.45 4.36 7.22
C VAL A 79 10.43 4.11 8.33
N ASN A 80 10.16 5.13 9.12
CA ASN A 80 9.15 5.10 10.17
C ASN A 80 8.09 6.17 9.92
N VAL A 81 6.85 5.75 9.70
CA VAL A 81 5.66 6.62 9.61
C VAL A 81 4.82 6.37 10.86
N ASN A 82 4.80 7.33 11.76
CA ASN A 82 4.18 7.15 13.08
C ASN A 82 3.21 8.28 13.43
N ARG A 83 2.08 7.93 14.05
CA ARG A 83 1.05 8.88 14.54
C ARG A 83 0.59 9.88 13.48
N CYS A 84 0.54 9.46 12.22
CA CYS A 84 0.06 10.28 11.11
C CYS A 84 -1.43 10.01 10.82
N THR A 85 -2.10 11.01 10.28
CA THR A 85 -3.46 10.90 9.77
C THR A 85 -3.47 11.15 8.28
N PHE A 86 -4.07 10.23 7.51
CA PHE A 86 -4.25 10.33 6.08
C PHE A 86 -5.75 10.36 5.79
N THR A 87 -6.26 11.45 5.19
CA THR A 87 -7.70 11.58 5.02
C THR A 87 -8.11 12.40 3.82
N GLY A 88 -9.20 11.98 3.19
CA GLY A 88 -9.81 12.68 2.08
C GLY A 88 -9.11 12.45 0.74
N TYR A 89 -9.90 12.07 -0.25
CA TYR A 89 -9.45 11.96 -1.62
C TYR A 89 -10.57 12.40 -2.58
N LYS A 90 -10.20 12.81 -3.78
CA LYS A 90 -11.15 13.07 -4.85
C LYS A 90 -11.15 11.88 -5.80
N ALA A 91 -12.30 11.23 -5.91
CA ALA A 91 -12.48 10.14 -6.84
C ALA A 91 -12.08 10.52 -8.26
N SER A 92 -11.32 9.70 -8.93
CA SER A 92 -10.98 9.83 -10.35
C SER A 92 -11.49 8.62 -11.13
N LYS A 93 -11.54 8.74 -12.45
CA LYS A 93 -11.84 7.60 -13.33
C LYS A 93 -10.67 6.59 -13.39
N ARG A 94 -9.48 7.01 -12.97
CA ARG A 94 -8.27 6.18 -12.89
C ARG A 94 -8.04 5.84 -11.42
N HIS A 95 -8.34 4.62 -11.05
CA HIS A 95 -8.36 4.16 -9.67
C HIS A 95 -7.06 3.45 -9.29
N THR A 96 -6.08 4.20 -8.81
CA THR A 96 -4.81 3.63 -8.32
C THR A 96 -4.16 4.52 -7.27
N SER A 97 -4.97 5.09 -6.37
CA SER A 97 -4.45 6.03 -5.37
C SER A 97 -4.38 5.37 -4.01
N GLU A 98 -3.21 5.08 -3.56
CA GLU A 98 -2.87 4.69 -2.20
C GLU A 98 -2.41 5.92 -1.40
N ALA A 99 -2.76 6.02 -0.12
CA ALA A 99 -2.23 7.11 0.70
C ALA A 99 -0.71 6.99 0.87
N ILE A 100 -0.23 5.76 1.09
CA ILE A 100 1.20 5.42 1.07
C ILE A 100 1.40 4.36 -0.01
N ASN A 101 2.22 4.67 -1.01
CA ASN A 101 2.61 3.76 -2.06
C ASN A 101 4.05 3.29 -1.86
N LEU A 102 4.28 1.99 -2.05
CA LEU A 102 5.59 1.36 -1.99
C LEU A 102 5.87 0.69 -3.34
N ASP A 103 6.60 1.37 -4.20
CA ASP A 103 6.99 0.83 -5.50
C ASP A 103 8.52 0.71 -5.60
N THR A 104 9.01 0.27 -6.75
CA THR A 104 10.43 0.28 -7.09
C THR A 104 10.67 1.29 -8.21
N PRO A 105 11.82 1.97 -8.22
CA PRO A 105 12.21 2.84 -9.34
C PRO A 105 12.52 2.00 -10.57
N ASP A 106 11.52 1.72 -11.38
CA ASP A 106 11.62 0.86 -12.56
C ASP A 106 10.99 1.53 -13.79
N LYS A 107 11.81 1.81 -14.76
CA LYS A 107 11.39 2.45 -16.01
C LYS A 107 10.45 1.57 -16.84
N LYS A 108 10.63 0.26 -16.80
CA LYS A 108 9.87 -0.69 -17.62
C LYS A 108 8.44 -0.88 -17.10
N THR A 109 8.29 -0.90 -15.77
CA THR A 109 6.98 -1.02 -15.12
C THR A 109 6.24 0.31 -15.04
N ARG A 110 6.95 1.43 -15.22
CA ARG A 110 6.44 2.79 -15.00
C ARG A 110 5.94 3.02 -13.57
N GLY A 111 6.49 2.29 -12.60
CA GLY A 111 6.14 2.44 -11.19
C GLY A 111 6.52 3.82 -10.68
N PHE A 112 7.78 4.14 -10.72
CA PHE A 112 8.32 5.43 -10.34
C PHE A 112 8.94 6.13 -11.56
N THR A 113 8.45 7.31 -11.89
CA THR A 113 8.73 7.94 -13.20
C THR A 113 9.78 9.04 -13.18
N HIS A 114 10.37 9.32 -12.03
CA HIS A 114 11.37 10.38 -11.91
C HIS A 114 12.76 9.92 -12.36
N GLY A 115 13.35 10.60 -13.35
CA GLY A 115 14.63 10.21 -13.94
C GLY A 115 15.80 10.22 -12.96
N TRP A 116 15.72 11.00 -11.87
CA TRP A 116 16.73 11.02 -10.82
C TRP A 116 16.75 9.74 -9.96
N SER A 117 15.73 8.90 -10.05
CA SER A 117 15.68 7.59 -9.38
C SER A 117 16.65 6.57 -9.97
N GLN A 118 17.22 6.86 -11.15
CA GLN A 118 18.13 6.00 -11.93
C GLN A 118 17.54 4.67 -12.39
N TYR A 119 16.29 4.39 -12.06
CA TYR A 119 15.57 3.17 -12.44
C TYR A 119 16.34 1.88 -12.13
N ASP A 120 16.97 1.82 -10.97
CA ASP A 120 17.83 0.71 -10.57
C ASP A 120 17.08 -0.46 -9.91
N CYS A 121 15.76 -0.35 -9.84
CA CYS A 121 14.87 -1.37 -9.28
C CYS A 121 15.11 -1.68 -7.80
N THR A 122 15.74 -0.80 -7.05
CA THR A 122 16.00 -1.01 -5.62
C THR A 122 14.67 -1.05 -4.85
N PRO A 123 14.39 -2.11 -4.08
CA PRO A 123 13.15 -2.20 -3.29
C PRO A 123 13.25 -1.40 -1.99
N ASN A 124 12.12 -1.25 -1.31
CA ASN A 124 12.09 -0.71 0.05
C ASN A 124 12.48 -1.79 1.08
N GLN A 125 13.12 -1.39 2.18
CA GLN A 125 13.51 -2.27 3.28
C GLN A 125 13.22 -1.63 4.64
N ASN A 126 12.74 -2.43 5.59
CA ASN A 126 12.46 -2.03 6.96
C ASN A 126 11.58 -0.76 7.01
N VAL A 127 10.34 -0.91 6.55
CA VAL A 127 9.32 0.14 6.57
C VAL A 127 8.35 -0.14 7.70
N GLN A 128 8.20 0.80 8.61
CA GLN A 128 7.30 0.72 9.76
C GLN A 128 6.21 1.79 9.65
N ILE A 129 4.95 1.38 9.70
CA ILE A 129 3.79 2.27 9.69
C ILE A 129 2.97 1.97 10.95
N THR A 130 3.02 2.89 11.91
CA THR A 130 2.49 2.62 13.25
C THR A 130 1.57 3.73 13.77
N ASN A 131 0.55 3.36 14.54
CA ASN A 131 -0.36 4.31 15.19
C ASN A 131 -1.02 5.31 14.21
N CYS A 132 -1.24 4.91 12.96
CA CYS A 132 -1.74 5.79 11.92
C CYS A 132 -3.24 5.61 11.68
N ILE A 133 -3.89 6.68 11.22
CA ILE A 133 -5.30 6.68 10.83
C ILE A 133 -5.40 6.95 9.33
N PHE A 134 -6.03 6.01 8.63
CA PHE A 134 -6.35 6.11 7.20
C PHE A 134 -7.87 6.19 7.06
N SER A 135 -8.40 7.28 6.51
CA SER A 135 -9.84 7.44 6.43
C SER A 135 -10.30 8.20 5.20
N ASN A 136 -11.44 7.80 4.64
CA ASN A 136 -12.04 8.46 3.48
C ASN A 136 -11.08 8.55 2.29
N LEU A 137 -10.49 7.41 1.94
CA LEU A 137 -9.48 7.25 0.90
C LEU A 137 -9.96 6.30 -0.20
N GLU A 138 -9.22 6.20 -1.27
CA GLU A 138 -9.36 5.10 -2.22
C GLU A 138 -8.81 3.82 -1.61
N LYS A 139 -7.52 3.81 -1.27
CA LYS A 139 -6.83 2.75 -0.52
C LYS A 139 -5.90 3.37 0.51
N ALA A 140 -5.56 2.63 1.55
CA ALA A 140 -4.65 3.13 2.58
C ALA A 140 -3.18 2.96 2.18
N ILE A 141 -2.74 1.74 1.94
CA ILE A 141 -1.34 1.39 1.70
C ILE A 141 -1.28 0.38 0.57
N GLY A 142 -0.29 0.49 -0.31
CA GLY A 142 -0.13 -0.54 -1.33
C GLY A 142 1.07 -0.40 -2.24
N THR A 143 1.25 -1.42 -3.05
CA THR A 143 2.15 -1.50 -4.18
C THR A 143 1.32 -1.81 -5.42
N HIS A 144 1.53 -1.12 -6.51
CA HIS A 144 0.80 -1.39 -7.75
C HIS A 144 1.71 -1.76 -8.93
N GLN A 145 3.01 -1.62 -8.77
CA GLN A 145 4.01 -2.03 -9.75
C GLN A 145 5.08 -2.92 -9.08
N TYR A 146 5.71 -3.81 -9.83
CA TYR A 146 6.78 -4.66 -9.32
C TYR A 146 7.94 -4.75 -10.30
N SER A 147 9.15 -4.87 -9.77
CA SER A 147 10.33 -5.27 -10.51
C SER A 147 10.62 -6.74 -10.21
N VAL A 148 11.02 -7.50 -11.25
CA VAL A 148 11.24 -8.95 -11.12
C VAL A 148 12.34 -9.21 -10.08
N GLU A 149 12.06 -10.14 -9.15
CA GLU A 149 12.98 -10.56 -8.08
C GLU A 149 13.47 -9.42 -7.17
N LYS A 150 12.78 -8.30 -7.13
CA LYS A 150 13.07 -7.16 -6.27
C LYS A 150 11.96 -6.99 -5.23
N TYR A 151 12.12 -7.63 -4.08
CA TYR A 151 11.10 -7.69 -3.06
C TYR A 151 11.27 -6.57 -2.02
N HIS A 152 10.18 -5.90 -1.70
CA HIS A 152 10.14 -5.06 -0.50
C HIS A 152 10.19 -5.96 0.73
N THR A 153 11.07 -5.67 1.68
CA THR A 153 11.30 -6.57 2.81
C THR A 153 11.13 -5.88 4.16
N ASP A 154 10.71 -6.66 5.15
CA ASP A 154 10.56 -6.18 6.52
C ASP A 154 9.55 -5.04 6.61
N ILE A 155 8.35 -5.26 6.05
CA ILE A 155 7.25 -4.30 6.08
C ILE A 155 6.38 -4.56 7.31
N SER A 156 6.31 -3.60 8.21
CA SER A 156 5.53 -3.68 9.44
C SER A 156 4.45 -2.61 9.50
N ILE A 157 3.20 -3.03 9.73
CA ILE A 157 2.04 -2.16 9.91
C ILE A 157 1.38 -2.55 11.22
N SER A 158 1.29 -1.64 12.18
CA SER A 158 0.68 -1.95 13.47
C SER A 158 -0.11 -0.79 14.08
N ASP A 159 -1.06 -1.15 14.94
CA ASP A 159 -1.83 -0.18 15.73
C ASP A 159 -2.54 0.88 14.88
N CYS A 160 -2.94 0.49 13.67
CA CYS A 160 -3.54 1.39 12.70
C CYS A 160 -5.06 1.26 12.64
N MET A 161 -5.71 2.33 12.18
CA MET A 161 -7.13 2.32 11.83
C MET A 161 -7.30 2.64 10.35
N ILE A 162 -7.88 1.72 9.60
CA ILE A 162 -8.18 1.85 8.17
C ILE A 162 -9.69 1.82 8.01
N LYS A 163 -10.29 2.95 7.61
CA LYS A 163 -11.75 3.06 7.52
C LYS A 163 -12.23 3.88 6.33
N ASN A 164 -13.41 3.52 5.82
CA ASN A 164 -14.06 4.23 4.72
C ASN A 164 -13.16 4.34 3.47
N CYS A 165 -12.38 3.29 3.19
CA CYS A 165 -11.58 3.20 1.98
C CYS A 165 -12.42 2.51 0.90
N VAL A 166 -12.63 3.17 -0.25
CA VAL A 166 -13.67 2.77 -1.20
C VAL A 166 -13.28 1.62 -2.11
N SER A 167 -12.00 1.39 -2.37
CA SER A 167 -11.53 0.31 -3.25
C SER A 167 -10.66 -0.75 -2.57
N GLY A 168 -10.28 -0.55 -1.32
CA GLY A 168 -9.52 -1.52 -0.53
C GLY A 168 -8.85 -0.92 0.69
N GLY A 169 -8.33 -1.76 1.56
CA GLY A 169 -7.51 -1.33 2.69
C GLY A 169 -6.03 -1.34 2.36
N ILE A 170 -5.44 -2.53 2.33
CA ILE A 170 -4.03 -2.76 2.01
C ILE A 170 -3.92 -3.62 0.77
N GLU A 171 -2.99 -3.27 -0.11
CA GLU A 171 -2.67 -4.02 -1.32
C GLU A 171 -1.18 -4.39 -1.32
N MET A 172 -0.91 -5.66 -0.98
CA MET A 172 0.46 -6.19 -0.93
C MET A 172 0.84 -6.78 -2.28
N MET A 173 1.98 -6.41 -2.80
CA MET A 173 2.56 -7.02 -3.96
C MET A 173 4.08 -6.98 -3.86
N ASN A 174 4.71 -8.13 -4.03
CA ASN A 174 6.16 -8.24 -3.99
C ASN A 174 6.77 -7.89 -2.60
N TRP A 175 6.04 -8.21 -1.52
CA TRP A 175 6.46 -7.98 -0.14
C TRP A 175 6.87 -9.29 0.54
N GLN A 176 7.96 -9.26 1.28
CA GLN A 176 8.46 -10.41 2.06
C GLN A 176 8.73 -10.00 3.51
N ARG A 177 8.58 -10.94 4.43
CA ARG A 177 8.69 -10.70 5.87
C ARG A 177 7.76 -9.58 6.32
N VAL A 178 6.46 -9.81 6.10
CA VAL A 178 5.40 -8.83 6.37
C VAL A 178 4.79 -9.07 7.75
N SER A 179 4.67 -8.02 8.54
CA SER A 179 3.95 -8.02 9.81
C SER A 179 2.81 -7.01 9.79
N LEU A 180 1.57 -7.49 9.93
CA LEU A 180 0.38 -6.64 10.07
C LEU A 180 -0.33 -7.02 11.39
N THR A 181 -0.28 -6.12 12.37
CA THR A 181 -0.77 -6.45 13.71
C THR A 181 -1.68 -5.36 14.28
N ASN A 182 -2.60 -5.75 15.17
CA ASN A 182 -3.46 -4.86 15.94
C ASN A 182 -4.09 -3.73 15.09
N THR A 183 -4.48 -4.03 13.85
CA THR A 183 -5.02 -3.05 12.91
C THR A 183 -6.51 -3.29 12.69
N ARG A 184 -7.29 -2.21 12.66
CA ARG A 184 -8.74 -2.26 12.51
C ARG A 184 -9.15 -1.84 11.10
N PHE A 185 -9.90 -2.71 10.41
CA PHE A 185 -10.49 -2.46 9.10
C PHE A 185 -12.00 -2.27 9.23
N MET A 186 -12.50 -1.09 8.86
CA MET A 186 -13.91 -0.74 9.02
C MET A 186 -14.48 -0.07 7.77
N ASN A 187 -15.68 -0.47 7.37
CA ASN A 187 -16.39 0.17 6.25
C ASN A 187 -15.57 0.20 4.95
N ILE A 188 -14.79 -0.83 4.67
CA ILE A 188 -14.04 -0.92 3.41
C ILE A 188 -15.02 -1.17 2.28
N GLY A 189 -14.83 -0.49 1.15
CA GLY A 189 -15.78 -0.48 0.03
C GLY A 189 -16.91 0.52 0.18
N LYS A 190 -16.95 1.27 1.27
CA LYS A 190 -17.97 2.28 1.56
C LYS A 190 -17.38 3.68 1.58
N ASN A 191 -18.13 4.64 1.11
CA ASN A 191 -17.77 6.05 1.22
C ASN A 191 -18.01 6.59 2.66
N SER A 192 -17.69 7.86 2.90
CA SER A 192 -17.88 8.52 4.20
C SER A 192 -19.34 8.54 4.69
N LYS A 193 -20.30 8.37 3.79
CA LYS A 193 -21.75 8.26 4.10
C LYS A 193 -22.19 6.82 4.38
N GLY A 194 -21.28 5.87 4.48
CA GLY A 194 -21.57 4.45 4.71
C GLY A 194 -22.23 3.72 3.55
N LYS A 195 -22.29 4.33 2.37
CA LYS A 195 -22.87 3.72 1.16
C LYS A 195 -21.78 3.03 0.35
N TYR A 196 -22.10 1.87 -0.19
CA TYR A 196 -21.25 1.21 -1.17
C TYR A 196 -21.07 2.11 -2.40
N THR A 197 -19.87 2.17 -2.91
CA THR A 197 -19.57 2.88 -4.16
C THR A 197 -19.96 2.03 -5.36
N SER A 198 -20.10 2.65 -6.53
CA SER A 198 -20.37 1.92 -7.78
C SER A 198 -19.32 0.85 -8.11
N TYR A 199 -18.12 1.02 -7.61
CA TYR A 199 -17.00 0.08 -7.71
C TYR A 199 -17.27 -1.25 -7.01
N ASN A 200 -18.16 -1.27 -6.05
CA ASN A 200 -18.45 -2.42 -5.21
C ASN A 200 -19.53 -3.35 -5.77
N ARG A 201 -20.16 -2.99 -6.90
CA ARG A 201 -21.21 -3.81 -7.52
C ARG A 201 -20.74 -5.24 -7.83
N ASP A 202 -19.45 -5.41 -8.08
CA ASP A 202 -18.88 -6.69 -8.46
C ASP A 202 -18.25 -7.46 -7.29
N ARG A 203 -18.43 -6.99 -6.05
CA ARG A 203 -17.88 -7.62 -4.84
C ARG A 203 -16.36 -7.87 -4.88
N LYS A 204 -15.62 -7.05 -5.63
CA LYS A 204 -14.17 -7.19 -5.82
C LYS A 204 -13.34 -6.47 -4.74
N ILE A 205 -13.99 -5.83 -3.78
CA ILE A 205 -13.34 -5.08 -2.71
C ILE A 205 -13.00 -6.00 -1.54
N ARG A 206 -11.84 -5.81 -0.95
CA ARG A 206 -11.36 -6.54 0.24
C ARG A 206 -10.57 -5.61 1.15
N ALA A 207 -10.49 -6.00 2.43
CA ALA A 207 -9.65 -5.26 3.37
C ALA A 207 -8.16 -5.44 3.03
N ILE A 208 -7.77 -6.69 2.69
CA ILE A 208 -6.39 -7.02 2.31
C ILE A 208 -6.42 -7.74 0.97
N LEU A 209 -5.69 -7.19 -0.01
CA LEU A 209 -5.42 -7.84 -1.28
C LEU A 209 -3.94 -8.19 -1.37
N VAL A 210 -3.66 -9.46 -1.62
CA VAL A 210 -2.32 -9.96 -1.90
C VAL A 210 -2.26 -10.35 -3.37
N ARG A 211 -1.54 -9.57 -4.16
CA ARG A 211 -1.51 -9.75 -5.61
C ARG A 211 -0.49 -10.78 -6.10
N GLY A 212 0.62 -10.92 -5.46
CA GLY A 212 1.66 -11.84 -5.86
C GLY A 212 3.04 -11.44 -5.36
N GLY A 213 3.99 -12.39 -5.35
CA GLY A 213 5.35 -12.18 -4.86
C GLY A 213 5.45 -11.98 -3.34
N VAL A 214 4.42 -12.36 -2.58
CA VAL A 214 4.37 -12.21 -1.13
C VAL A 214 4.74 -13.51 -0.44
N SER A 215 5.55 -13.42 0.60
CA SER A 215 5.96 -14.54 1.44
C SER A 215 6.21 -14.11 2.88
N GLU A 216 6.30 -15.07 3.79
CA GLU A 216 6.64 -14.85 5.19
C GLU A 216 5.72 -13.80 5.84
N ILE A 217 4.42 -14.07 5.80
CA ILE A 217 3.40 -13.13 6.21
C ILE A 217 2.86 -13.47 7.61
N ASN A 218 2.80 -12.47 8.48
CA ASN A 218 2.20 -12.56 9.80
C ASN A 218 1.10 -11.50 9.95
N ILE A 219 -0.16 -11.94 9.99
CA ILE A 219 -1.32 -11.06 10.19
C ILE A 219 -2.07 -11.56 11.43
N LYS A 220 -2.04 -10.77 12.51
CA LYS A 220 -2.66 -11.17 13.77
C LYS A 220 -3.26 -9.99 14.54
N ASP A 221 -4.18 -10.30 15.43
CA ASP A 221 -4.85 -9.34 16.32
C ASP A 221 -5.59 -8.22 15.54
N CYS A 222 -5.86 -8.43 14.25
CA CYS A 222 -6.60 -7.48 13.44
C CYS A 222 -8.12 -7.70 13.60
N THR A 223 -8.89 -6.64 13.37
CA THR A 223 -10.35 -6.70 13.37
C THR A 223 -10.93 -6.23 12.05
N PHE A 224 -11.93 -6.96 11.55
CA PHE A 224 -12.61 -6.71 10.29
C PHE A 224 -14.10 -6.49 10.52
N GLN A 225 -14.62 -5.35 10.11
CA GLN A 225 -16.00 -4.98 10.34
C GLN A 225 -16.60 -4.26 9.13
N ASN A 226 -17.81 -4.68 8.74
CA ASN A 226 -18.62 -3.97 7.74
C ASN A 226 -17.88 -3.78 6.40
N LEU A 227 -17.51 -4.89 5.78
CA LEU A 227 -16.74 -4.94 4.52
C LEU A 227 -17.09 -6.20 3.70
N PRO A 228 -16.88 -6.22 2.38
CA PRO A 228 -17.26 -7.37 1.56
C PRO A 228 -16.39 -8.61 1.77
N ARG A 229 -15.07 -8.44 1.87
CA ARG A 229 -14.12 -9.55 1.99
C ARG A 229 -12.98 -9.19 2.91
N VAL A 230 -12.58 -10.13 3.77
CA VAL A 230 -11.42 -9.96 4.66
C VAL A 230 -10.14 -9.91 3.84
N MET A 231 -9.82 -11.01 3.16
CA MET A 231 -8.54 -11.15 2.46
C MET A 231 -8.69 -11.98 1.19
N GLN A 232 -7.96 -11.60 0.16
CA GLN A 232 -7.87 -12.37 -1.07
C GLN A 232 -6.43 -12.38 -1.57
N CYS A 233 -5.95 -13.56 -1.97
CA CYS A 233 -4.62 -13.80 -2.48
C CYS A 233 -4.70 -14.34 -3.91
N MET A 234 -3.88 -13.81 -4.81
CA MET A 234 -3.83 -14.26 -6.20
C MET A 234 -2.44 -14.03 -6.80
N PRO A 235 -2.06 -14.79 -7.84
CA PRO A 235 -0.91 -14.44 -8.65
C PRO A 235 -1.12 -13.09 -9.34
N TRP A 236 -0.06 -12.44 -9.73
CA TRP A 236 -0.15 -11.17 -10.44
C TRP A 236 0.77 -11.11 -11.66
N LYS A 237 0.30 -10.42 -12.67
CA LYS A 237 1.06 -10.08 -13.87
C LYS A 237 0.93 -8.58 -14.12
N ASN A 238 2.04 -7.90 -14.34
CA ASN A 238 1.99 -6.49 -14.66
C ASN A 238 1.32 -6.27 -16.01
N GLN A 239 0.18 -5.62 -16.03
CA GLN A 239 -0.61 -5.40 -17.26
C GLN A 239 0.08 -4.48 -18.25
N ASN A 240 0.82 -3.48 -17.77
CA ASN A 240 1.49 -2.52 -18.61
C ASN A 240 2.74 -3.09 -19.29
N THR A 241 3.27 -4.18 -18.76
CA THR A 241 4.51 -4.81 -19.19
C THR A 241 4.37 -6.32 -19.31
N ALA A 242 3.17 -6.80 -19.61
CA ALA A 242 2.83 -8.23 -19.60
C ALA A 242 3.73 -9.11 -20.48
N THR A 243 4.36 -8.54 -21.51
CA THR A 243 5.31 -9.23 -22.37
C THR A 243 6.75 -9.23 -21.83
N GLN A 244 7.04 -8.40 -20.84
CA GLN A 244 8.39 -8.19 -20.30
C GLN A 244 8.60 -8.85 -18.94
N TYR A 245 7.53 -8.97 -18.15
CA TYR A 245 7.58 -9.54 -16.79
C TYR A 245 6.66 -10.74 -16.67
N PRO A 246 7.16 -11.86 -16.13
CA PRO A 246 6.36 -13.05 -15.91
C PRO A 246 5.30 -12.80 -14.83
N MET A 247 4.33 -13.71 -14.77
CA MET A 247 3.41 -13.78 -13.64
C MET A 247 4.20 -14.13 -12.37
N ILE A 248 3.95 -13.40 -11.28
CA ILE A 248 4.50 -13.70 -9.96
C ILE A 248 3.46 -14.41 -9.10
N TYR A 249 3.91 -15.44 -8.38
CA TYR A 249 3.09 -16.25 -7.50
C TYR A 249 3.40 -15.90 -6.04
N ASN A 250 2.43 -16.10 -5.17
CA ASN A 250 2.64 -16.01 -3.74
C ASN A 250 3.34 -17.27 -3.23
N HIS A 251 4.17 -17.11 -2.22
CA HIS A 251 4.85 -18.20 -1.50
C HIS A 251 4.37 -18.26 -0.04
N ILE A 252 3.07 -18.08 0.16
CA ILE A 252 2.41 -18.18 1.47
C ILE A 252 2.02 -19.64 1.68
N THR A 253 2.42 -20.22 2.82
CA THR A 253 2.14 -21.62 3.13
C THR A 253 0.71 -21.82 3.64
N GLN A 254 0.27 -23.07 3.64
CA GLN A 254 -1.04 -23.42 4.19
C GLN A 254 -1.12 -23.10 5.69
N GLU A 255 -0.05 -23.36 6.41
CA GLU A 255 0.07 -23.08 7.84
C GLU A 255 -0.03 -21.58 8.13
N GLU A 256 0.57 -20.74 7.28
CA GLU A 256 0.43 -19.28 7.37
C GLU A 256 -1.02 -18.84 7.16
N TYR A 257 -1.72 -19.37 6.17
CA TYR A 257 -3.15 -19.05 5.97
C TYR A 257 -4.01 -19.47 7.17
N GLN A 258 -3.80 -20.67 7.72
CA GLN A 258 -4.51 -21.17 8.89
C GLN A 258 -4.25 -20.31 10.13
N ARG A 259 -2.99 -19.94 10.34
CA ARG A 259 -2.59 -19.04 11.43
C ARG A 259 -3.27 -17.68 11.31
N ILE A 260 -3.26 -17.07 10.13
CA ILE A 260 -3.92 -15.79 9.87
C ILE A 260 -5.43 -15.91 10.15
N ALA A 261 -6.09 -16.93 9.67
CA ALA A 261 -7.52 -17.13 9.88
C ALA A 261 -7.87 -17.26 11.36
N SER A 262 -7.06 -17.95 12.16
CA SER A 262 -7.31 -18.20 13.58
C SER A 262 -6.95 -17.04 14.51
N GLN A 263 -6.06 -16.15 14.12
CA GLN A 263 -5.52 -15.07 14.97
C GLN A 263 -6.20 -13.72 14.80
N ASN A 264 -7.24 -13.63 13.99
CA ASN A 264 -7.91 -12.39 13.71
C ASN A 264 -9.41 -12.44 14.03
N LYS A 265 -10.04 -11.29 14.22
CA LYS A 265 -11.45 -11.18 14.58
C LYS A 265 -12.28 -10.64 13.43
N VAL A 266 -13.28 -11.40 13.01
CA VAL A 266 -14.29 -10.96 12.05
C VAL A 266 -15.55 -10.57 12.81
N LEU A 267 -15.95 -9.31 12.68
CA LEU A 267 -17.11 -8.75 13.34
C LEU A 267 -18.30 -8.68 12.36
N ARG A 268 -19.42 -8.13 12.82
CA ARG A 268 -20.65 -8.01 12.02
C ARG A 268 -20.45 -7.27 10.70
N GLY A 269 -21.25 -7.63 9.71
CA GLY A 269 -21.31 -6.94 8.42
C GLY A 269 -20.15 -7.27 7.47
N VAL A 270 -19.53 -8.43 7.63
CA VAL A 270 -18.55 -8.97 6.70
C VAL A 270 -19.22 -10.04 5.85
N ASP A 271 -19.23 -9.86 4.52
CA ASP A 271 -19.92 -10.79 3.61
C ASP A 271 -19.11 -12.08 3.42
N VAL A 272 -17.78 -11.96 3.31
CA VAL A 272 -16.86 -13.09 3.15
C VAL A 272 -15.81 -13.04 4.26
N PRO A 273 -16.02 -13.79 5.35
CA PRO A 273 -15.21 -13.70 6.56
C PRO A 273 -13.91 -14.51 6.53
N TYR A 274 -13.60 -15.17 5.45
CA TYR A 274 -12.45 -16.05 5.29
C TYR A 274 -11.46 -15.53 4.24
N ILE A 275 -10.31 -16.18 4.16
CA ILE A 275 -9.27 -15.91 3.18
C ILE A 275 -9.60 -16.65 1.89
N ILE A 276 -9.61 -15.94 0.77
CA ILE A 276 -9.80 -16.50 -0.56
C ILE A 276 -8.42 -16.63 -1.22
N VAL A 277 -8.10 -17.80 -1.72
CA VAL A 277 -6.87 -18.05 -2.47
C VAL A 277 -7.22 -18.45 -3.90
N ASN A 278 -6.73 -17.67 -4.86
CA ASN A 278 -6.86 -17.93 -6.29
C ASN A 278 -5.52 -18.40 -6.85
N THR A 279 -5.54 -19.37 -7.72
CA THR A 279 -4.33 -19.84 -8.42
C THR A 279 -4.17 -19.20 -9.78
N ARG A 280 -5.22 -18.51 -10.27
CA ARG A 280 -5.20 -17.85 -11.57
C ARG A 280 -5.18 -16.34 -11.44
N TYR A 281 -4.43 -15.71 -12.30
CA TYR A 281 -4.41 -14.27 -12.46
C TYR A 281 -5.79 -13.73 -12.84
N ASN A 282 -6.18 -12.64 -12.19
CA ASN A 282 -7.43 -11.92 -12.45
C ASN A 282 -8.73 -12.73 -12.26
N ASP A 283 -8.65 -13.88 -11.64
CA ASP A 283 -9.81 -14.71 -11.37
C ASP A 283 -10.45 -14.37 -10.02
N TYR A 284 -11.11 -13.23 -9.97
CA TYR A 284 -11.73 -12.71 -8.74
C TYR A 284 -12.98 -13.51 -8.31
N ASN A 285 -13.54 -14.31 -9.19
CA ASN A 285 -14.85 -14.94 -8.98
C ASN A 285 -14.77 -16.45 -8.68
N TYR A 286 -13.62 -17.08 -8.96
CA TYR A 286 -13.45 -18.54 -8.82
C TYR A 286 -12.28 -18.87 -7.89
N PRO A 287 -12.49 -18.76 -6.57
CA PRO A 287 -11.48 -19.16 -5.61
C PRO A 287 -11.30 -20.67 -5.63
N GLU A 288 -10.06 -21.13 -5.53
CA GLU A 288 -9.76 -22.56 -5.48
C GLU A 288 -9.62 -23.07 -4.05
N LYS A 289 -9.30 -22.18 -3.10
CA LYS A 289 -9.16 -22.54 -1.69
C LYS A 289 -9.70 -21.49 -0.77
N TYR A 290 -10.26 -21.94 0.35
CA TYR A 290 -10.77 -21.11 1.43
C TYR A 290 -10.11 -21.53 2.73
N TYR A 291 -9.72 -20.55 3.56
CA TYR A 291 -9.17 -20.78 4.89
C TYR A 291 -10.00 -19.99 5.90
N PHE A 292 -10.36 -20.68 6.96
CA PHE A 292 -11.17 -20.16 8.07
C PHE A 292 -10.33 -19.95 9.32
#